data_0faf439eab6e6e47bed80c2b8273382b
#
_entry.id   0faf439eab6e6e47bed80c2b8273382b
#
_cell.length_a   1.000
_cell.length_b   1.000
_cell.length_c   1.000
_cell.angle_alpha   90.00
_cell.angle_beta   90.00
_cell.angle_gamma   90.00
#
_symmetry.space_group_name_H-M   'P 1'
#
loop_
_entity.id
_entity.type
_entity.pdbx_description
1 polymer ?
#
loop_
_entity_poly.entity_id
_entity_poly.type
_entity_poly.pdbx_seq_one_letter_code
_entity_poly.pdbx_strand_id
1 'polypeptide(L)'
;DPSVVILAKEMFDRAIAGRQTDLPLSKYTKAISYSICGLANYLLKYPEATAALELLKAGADHLVKLYKENKKPDWDWFEPSVTYANAKVPFALMRAYNILKDENYLSVALETLKFLTSIQYNGAYFDLVGNKGWLVYGGKKAEFDQQPVEISCLVEAYCEAMYLTQDNNYHDLAMTAFRWFFGKNRLGVPVYNMKDDYPLDGLTENGANENSGAESVLAFARSVTCLKEVSKRKALRSRTGLAKA
;
A
#
# COMPACT_ATOMS: atom_id res chain seq x y z
N ASP A 1 16.97 21.95 1.52
CA ASP A 1 17.40 23.01 0.58
C ASP A 1 16.18 23.55 -0.17
N PRO A 2 15.87 24.86 -0.07
CA PRO A 2 14.72 25.49 -0.72
C PRO A 2 14.73 25.35 -2.25
N SER A 3 15.90 25.35 -2.88
CA SER A 3 16.03 25.21 -4.35
C SER A 3 15.55 23.84 -4.85
N VAL A 4 15.82 22.78 -4.09
CA VAL A 4 15.33 21.42 -4.41
C VAL A 4 13.81 21.36 -4.32
N VAL A 5 13.21 22.04 -3.33
CA VAL A 5 11.75 22.07 -3.16
C VAL A 5 11.09 22.83 -4.32
N ILE A 6 11.68 23.95 -4.76
CA ILE A 6 11.18 24.73 -5.91
C ILE A 6 11.26 23.88 -7.17
N LEU A 7 12.41 23.29 -7.46
CA LEU A 7 12.59 22.44 -8.64
C LEU A 7 11.62 21.24 -8.65
N ALA A 8 11.47 20.56 -7.52
CA ALA A 8 10.55 19.44 -7.39
C ALA A 8 9.10 19.86 -7.64
N LYS A 9 8.69 21.04 -7.13
CA LYS A 9 7.37 21.60 -7.39
C LYS A 9 7.17 21.91 -8.89
N GLU A 10 8.13 22.59 -9.53
CA GLU A 10 8.04 22.92 -10.96
C GLU A 10 7.95 21.65 -11.82
N MET A 11 8.73 20.62 -11.51
CA MET A 11 8.67 19.33 -12.21
C MET A 11 7.29 18.68 -12.05
N PHE A 12 6.74 18.72 -10.86
CA PHE A 12 5.41 18.16 -10.57
C PHE A 12 4.31 18.94 -11.30
N ASP A 13 4.34 20.29 -11.21
CA ASP A 13 3.37 21.17 -11.90
C ASP A 13 3.37 20.93 -13.41
N ARG A 14 4.55 20.79 -14.03
CA ARG A 14 4.67 20.44 -15.45
C ARG A 14 4.09 19.05 -15.75
N ALA A 15 4.29 18.09 -14.85
CA ALA A 15 3.79 16.73 -15.05
C ALA A 15 2.25 16.67 -15.01
N ILE A 16 1.61 17.52 -14.19
CA ILE A 16 0.14 17.55 -14.08
C ILE A 16 -0.54 18.47 -15.09
N ALA A 17 0.13 19.56 -15.54
CA ALA A 17 -0.46 20.57 -16.40
C ALA A 17 -0.93 20.04 -17.78
N GLY A 18 -0.35 18.95 -18.27
CA GLY A 18 -0.72 18.33 -19.56
C GLY A 18 -1.60 17.08 -19.44
N ARG A 19 -2.02 16.67 -18.23
CA ARG A 19 -2.60 15.35 -17.99
C ARG A 19 -3.99 15.34 -17.37
N GLN A 20 -4.73 16.44 -17.42
CA GLN A 20 -6.08 16.54 -16.85
C GLN A 20 -7.08 15.47 -17.36
N THR A 21 -6.75 14.82 -18.48
CA THR A 21 -7.60 13.79 -19.11
C THR A 21 -7.00 12.38 -19.11
N ASP A 22 -5.69 12.23 -18.84
CA ASP A 22 -4.98 10.96 -19.12
C ASP A 22 -4.98 9.95 -17.96
N LEU A 23 -5.08 10.43 -16.71
CA LEU A 23 -5.06 9.54 -15.54
C LEU A 23 -6.21 8.52 -15.55
N PRO A 24 -7.47 8.93 -15.85
CA PRO A 24 -8.60 8.00 -15.94
C PRO A 24 -8.53 7.05 -17.14
N LEU A 25 -7.69 7.33 -18.14
CA LEU A 25 -7.53 6.49 -19.33
C LEU A 25 -6.52 5.35 -19.10
N SER A 26 -5.75 5.39 -18.03
CA SER A 26 -4.84 4.30 -17.70
C SER A 26 -5.63 3.06 -17.26
N LYS A 27 -5.39 1.93 -17.92
CA LYS A 27 -5.89 0.63 -17.50
C LYS A 27 -5.04 -0.01 -16.38
N TYR A 28 -3.97 0.66 -15.94
CA TYR A 28 -3.02 0.13 -14.98
C TYR A 28 -3.32 0.67 -13.57
N THR A 29 -3.99 -0.11 -12.74
CA THR A 29 -4.39 0.27 -11.38
C THR A 29 -3.22 0.75 -10.53
N LYS A 30 -2.02 0.14 -10.68
CA LYS A 30 -0.83 0.51 -9.92
C LYS A 30 -0.33 1.91 -10.30
N ALA A 31 -0.29 2.23 -11.61
CA ALA A 31 0.10 3.57 -12.06
C ALA A 31 -0.84 4.65 -11.50
N ILE A 32 -2.15 4.42 -11.56
CA ILE A 32 -3.16 5.31 -10.98
C ILE A 32 -2.93 5.45 -9.46
N SER A 33 -2.72 4.35 -8.76
CA SER A 33 -2.52 4.35 -7.31
C SER A 33 -1.29 5.15 -6.87
N TYR A 34 -0.16 4.99 -7.54
CA TYR A 34 1.03 5.79 -7.26
C TYR A 34 0.82 7.27 -7.58
N SER A 35 0.10 7.59 -8.67
CA SER A 35 -0.26 8.97 -9.00
C SER A 35 -1.14 9.60 -7.92
N ILE A 36 -2.18 8.89 -7.46
CA ILE A 36 -3.03 9.34 -6.34
C ILE A 36 -2.20 9.61 -5.08
N CYS A 37 -1.27 8.72 -4.73
CA CYS A 37 -0.40 8.92 -3.58
C CYS A 37 0.46 10.18 -3.71
N GLY A 38 1.02 10.43 -4.90
CA GLY A 38 1.79 11.64 -5.21
C GLY A 38 0.94 12.90 -5.12
N LEU A 39 -0.23 12.90 -5.75
CA LEU A 39 -1.20 14.00 -5.74
C LEU A 39 -1.68 14.30 -4.31
N ALA A 40 -2.01 13.28 -3.52
CA ALA A 40 -2.43 13.47 -2.13
C ALA A 40 -1.31 14.11 -1.28
N ASN A 41 -0.06 13.66 -1.43
CA ASN A 41 1.07 14.30 -0.74
C ASN A 41 1.29 15.75 -1.18
N TYR A 42 1.14 16.04 -2.47
CA TYR A 42 1.25 17.40 -2.99
C TYR A 42 0.15 18.31 -2.42
N LEU A 43 -1.10 17.86 -2.40
CA LEU A 43 -2.25 18.60 -1.88
C LEU A 43 -2.21 18.85 -0.36
N LEU A 44 -1.54 18.01 0.41
CA LEU A 44 -1.27 18.30 1.84
C LEU A 44 -0.43 19.58 2.04
N LYS A 45 0.41 19.90 1.07
CA LYS A 45 1.27 21.09 1.11
C LYS A 45 0.69 22.26 0.31
N TYR A 46 -0.05 22.00 -0.74
CA TYR A 46 -0.62 22.97 -1.68
C TYR A 46 -2.12 22.69 -1.87
N PRO A 47 -2.96 22.92 -0.85
CA PRO A 47 -4.38 22.55 -0.88
C PRO A 47 -5.19 23.32 -1.92
N GLU A 48 -4.68 24.46 -2.39
CA GLU A 48 -5.30 25.33 -3.41
C GLU A 48 -5.07 24.83 -4.85
N ALA A 49 -4.27 23.79 -5.06
CA ALA A 49 -3.91 23.30 -6.39
C ALA A 49 -5.08 22.54 -7.05
N THR A 50 -6.03 23.27 -7.67
CA THR A 50 -7.28 22.73 -8.24
C THR A 50 -7.03 21.64 -9.26
N ALA A 51 -6.07 21.79 -10.17
CA ALA A 51 -5.75 20.77 -11.17
C ALA A 51 -5.28 19.46 -10.52
N ALA A 52 -4.50 19.53 -9.43
CA ALA A 52 -4.10 18.34 -8.68
C ALA A 52 -5.29 17.67 -7.97
N LEU A 53 -6.22 18.47 -7.45
CA LEU A 53 -7.43 17.98 -6.80
C LEU A 53 -8.36 17.27 -7.79
N GLU A 54 -8.56 17.84 -8.98
CA GLU A 54 -9.36 17.24 -10.05
C GLU A 54 -8.76 15.90 -10.51
N LEU A 55 -7.44 15.85 -10.73
CA LEU A 55 -6.75 14.60 -11.09
C LEU A 55 -6.83 13.55 -9.98
N LEU A 56 -6.68 13.95 -8.72
CA LEU A 56 -6.83 13.04 -7.58
C LEU A 56 -8.22 12.42 -7.59
N LYS A 57 -9.27 13.26 -7.72
CA LYS A 57 -10.65 12.81 -7.76
C LYS A 57 -10.91 11.89 -8.93
N ALA A 58 -10.51 12.26 -10.13
CA ALA A 58 -10.68 11.46 -11.33
C ALA A 58 -9.99 10.08 -11.22
N GLY A 59 -8.78 10.03 -10.65
CA GLY A 59 -8.09 8.77 -10.41
C GLY A 59 -8.79 7.88 -9.39
N ALA A 60 -9.26 8.45 -8.28
CA ALA A 60 -9.98 7.72 -7.24
C ALA A 60 -11.34 7.20 -7.74
N ASP A 61 -12.11 8.03 -8.46
CA ASP A 61 -13.38 7.62 -9.09
C ASP A 61 -13.15 6.47 -10.08
N HIS A 62 -12.06 6.52 -10.84
CA HIS A 62 -11.74 5.45 -11.78
C HIS A 62 -11.39 4.14 -11.08
N LEU A 63 -10.63 4.16 -9.98
CA LEU A 63 -10.39 2.95 -9.19
C LEU A 63 -11.68 2.37 -8.63
N VAL A 64 -12.58 3.20 -8.10
CA VAL A 64 -13.90 2.75 -7.62
C VAL A 64 -14.73 2.15 -8.75
N LYS A 65 -14.68 2.74 -9.95
CA LYS A 65 -15.33 2.18 -11.15
C LYS A 65 -14.76 0.80 -11.49
N LEU A 66 -13.44 0.65 -11.57
CA LEU A 66 -12.79 -0.65 -11.83
C LEU A 66 -13.17 -1.69 -10.80
N TYR A 67 -13.24 -1.32 -9.51
CA TYR A 67 -13.71 -2.20 -8.46
C TYR A 67 -15.14 -2.69 -8.73
N LYS A 68 -16.08 -1.80 -9.01
CA LYS A 68 -17.48 -2.16 -9.30
C LYS A 68 -17.63 -3.06 -10.54
N GLU A 69 -16.80 -2.84 -11.56
CA GLU A 69 -16.81 -3.63 -12.81
C GLU A 69 -16.22 -5.03 -12.63
N ASN A 70 -15.25 -5.20 -11.74
CA ASN A 70 -14.53 -6.46 -11.55
C ASN A 70 -14.96 -7.26 -10.32
N LYS A 71 -15.70 -6.64 -9.38
CA LYS A 71 -16.23 -7.31 -8.19
C LYS A 71 -17.11 -8.49 -8.59
N LYS A 72 -16.90 -9.65 -7.95
CA LYS A 72 -17.66 -10.88 -8.14
C LYS A 72 -17.88 -11.55 -6.78
N PRO A 73 -18.73 -12.57 -6.67
CA PRO A 73 -18.78 -13.39 -5.48
C PRO A 73 -17.37 -13.91 -5.11
N ASP A 74 -16.96 -13.70 -3.84
CA ASP A 74 -15.66 -14.09 -3.31
C ASP A 74 -14.45 -13.39 -3.96
N TRP A 75 -14.67 -12.29 -4.71
CA TRP A 75 -13.62 -11.52 -5.38
C TRP A 75 -13.85 -10.02 -5.26
N ASP A 76 -13.49 -9.45 -4.12
CA ASP A 76 -13.59 -8.01 -3.85
C ASP A 76 -12.32 -7.29 -4.32
N TRP A 77 -12.08 -7.30 -5.66
CA TRP A 77 -10.85 -6.77 -6.22
C TRP A 77 -11.07 -5.95 -7.50
N PHE A 78 -10.10 -5.10 -7.83
CA PHE A 78 -10.15 -4.13 -8.94
C PHE A 78 -9.87 -4.74 -10.31
N GLU A 79 -9.27 -5.92 -10.38
CA GLU A 79 -8.73 -6.56 -11.58
C GLU A 79 -9.09 -8.05 -11.57
N PRO A 80 -9.05 -8.75 -12.73
CA PRO A 80 -9.23 -10.21 -12.77
C PRO A 80 -8.13 -11.00 -12.06
N SER A 81 -7.06 -10.33 -11.62
CA SER A 81 -5.91 -10.95 -10.95
C SER A 81 -5.36 -10.08 -9.83
N VAL A 82 -4.77 -10.75 -8.83
CA VAL A 82 -3.93 -10.13 -7.79
C VAL A 82 -2.49 -10.42 -8.17
N THR A 83 -1.69 -9.37 -8.38
CA THR A 83 -0.33 -9.46 -8.89
C THR A 83 0.70 -8.91 -7.89
N TYR A 84 1.32 -7.78 -8.15
CA TYR A 84 2.32 -7.14 -7.30
C TYR A 84 1.83 -5.81 -6.72
N ALA A 85 2.47 -5.33 -5.65
CA ALA A 85 2.15 -4.07 -4.97
C ALA A 85 0.64 -3.87 -4.73
N ASN A 86 -0.05 -4.97 -4.39
CA ASN A 86 -1.50 -5.02 -4.38
C ASN A 86 -2.12 -4.04 -3.37
N ALA A 87 -1.60 -4.02 -2.14
CA ALA A 87 -2.15 -3.15 -1.10
C ALA A 87 -1.92 -1.64 -1.37
N LYS A 88 -1.14 -1.29 -2.41
CA LYS A 88 -1.01 0.10 -2.87
C LYS A 88 -2.33 0.66 -3.41
N VAL A 89 -3.22 -0.19 -3.95
CA VAL A 89 -4.51 0.26 -4.50
C VAL A 89 -5.46 0.71 -3.38
N PRO A 90 -5.80 -0.11 -2.37
CA PRO A 90 -6.59 0.36 -1.23
C PRO A 90 -5.89 1.51 -0.46
N PHE A 91 -4.57 1.48 -0.32
CA PHE A 91 -3.83 2.59 0.28
C PHE A 91 -4.06 3.91 -0.46
N ALA A 92 -4.03 3.91 -1.79
CA ALA A 92 -4.27 5.10 -2.60
C ALA A 92 -5.69 5.66 -2.39
N LEU A 93 -6.73 4.80 -2.31
CA LEU A 93 -8.08 5.23 -2.00
C LEU A 93 -8.20 5.83 -0.59
N MET A 94 -7.52 5.28 0.42
CA MET A 94 -7.43 5.89 1.75
C MET A 94 -6.76 7.26 1.71
N ARG A 95 -5.71 7.43 0.89
CA ARG A 95 -5.05 8.73 0.69
C ARG A 95 -5.97 9.73 -0.01
N ALA A 96 -6.78 9.29 -0.99
CA ALA A 96 -7.81 10.12 -1.62
C ALA A 96 -8.90 10.53 -0.62
N TYR A 97 -9.37 9.59 0.22
CA TYR A 97 -10.31 9.89 1.31
C TYR A 97 -9.76 10.95 2.27
N ASN A 98 -8.48 10.91 2.61
CA ASN A 98 -7.86 11.90 3.50
C ASN A 98 -7.99 13.34 2.97
N ILE A 99 -8.00 13.53 1.66
CA ILE A 99 -8.13 14.85 1.01
C ILE A 99 -9.58 15.20 0.72
N LEU A 100 -10.33 14.27 0.11
CA LEU A 100 -11.66 14.52 -0.47
C LEU A 100 -12.81 14.27 0.52
N LYS A 101 -12.58 13.49 1.57
CA LYS A 101 -13.56 13.09 2.59
C LYS A 101 -14.80 12.37 2.04
N ASP A 102 -14.67 11.69 0.90
CA ASP A 102 -15.73 10.86 0.32
C ASP A 102 -15.66 9.44 0.92
N GLU A 103 -16.67 9.09 1.71
CA GLU A 103 -16.76 7.80 2.42
C GLU A 103 -16.78 6.59 1.49
N ASN A 104 -17.16 6.75 0.23
CA ASN A 104 -17.11 5.67 -0.75
C ASN A 104 -15.69 5.20 -1.02
N TYR A 105 -14.70 6.10 -1.03
CA TYR A 105 -13.30 5.72 -1.18
C TYR A 105 -12.79 4.90 0.01
N LEU A 106 -13.14 5.32 1.22
CA LEU A 106 -12.75 4.59 2.44
C LEU A 106 -13.42 3.21 2.48
N SER A 107 -14.71 3.13 2.18
CA SER A 107 -15.46 1.87 2.16
C SER A 107 -14.83 0.86 1.19
N VAL A 108 -14.59 1.26 -0.06
CA VAL A 108 -13.95 0.39 -1.06
C VAL A 108 -12.53 0.02 -0.65
N ALA A 109 -11.76 0.95 -0.09
CA ALA A 109 -10.41 0.68 0.39
C ALA A 109 -10.38 -0.39 1.48
N LEU A 110 -11.24 -0.28 2.49
CA LEU A 110 -11.29 -1.22 3.61
C LEU A 110 -11.81 -2.60 3.16
N GLU A 111 -12.82 -2.64 2.28
CA GLU A 111 -13.34 -3.89 1.72
C GLU A 111 -12.27 -4.64 0.93
N THR A 112 -11.55 -3.96 0.03
CA THR A 112 -10.49 -4.56 -0.78
C THR A 112 -9.24 -4.91 0.03
N LEU A 113 -8.91 -4.15 1.08
CA LEU A 113 -7.84 -4.50 2.01
C LEU A 113 -8.20 -5.75 2.83
N LYS A 114 -9.46 -5.88 3.25
CA LYS A 114 -9.97 -7.09 3.91
C LYS A 114 -9.89 -8.31 2.99
N PHE A 115 -10.24 -8.16 1.72
CA PHE A 115 -10.07 -9.21 0.72
C PHE A 115 -8.60 -9.63 0.59
N LEU A 116 -7.66 -8.70 0.43
CA LEU A 116 -6.23 -9.02 0.39
C LEU A 116 -5.75 -9.74 1.65
N THR A 117 -6.27 -9.34 2.82
CA THR A 117 -5.97 -10.02 4.08
C THR A 117 -6.45 -11.46 4.04
N SER A 118 -7.69 -11.71 3.59
CA SER A 118 -8.29 -13.05 3.59
C SER A 118 -7.56 -14.06 2.70
N ILE A 119 -6.95 -13.60 1.60
CA ILE A 119 -6.22 -14.48 0.68
C ILE A 119 -4.73 -14.66 1.02
N GLN A 120 -4.19 -13.81 1.90
CA GLN A 120 -2.76 -13.80 2.23
C GLN A 120 -2.45 -14.06 3.70
N TYR A 121 -3.39 -13.91 4.62
CA TYR A 121 -3.18 -14.14 6.06
C TYR A 121 -3.86 -15.44 6.50
N ASN A 122 -3.08 -16.38 7.04
CA ASN A 122 -3.59 -17.69 7.48
C ASN A 122 -3.87 -17.78 8.99
N GLY A 123 -3.88 -16.66 9.71
CA GLY A 123 -4.06 -16.60 11.16
C GLY A 123 -2.75 -16.59 11.96
N ALA A 124 -1.61 -16.97 11.35
CA ALA A 124 -0.32 -17.04 12.01
C ALA A 124 0.74 -16.14 11.35
N TYR A 125 0.76 -16.09 10.02
CA TYR A 125 1.69 -15.31 9.23
C TYR A 125 1.08 -14.93 7.87
N PHE A 126 1.72 -13.98 7.18
CA PHE A 126 1.38 -13.64 5.81
C PHE A 126 2.06 -14.58 4.82
N ASP A 127 1.23 -15.23 4.02
CA ASP A 127 1.59 -16.10 2.91
C ASP A 127 1.23 -15.38 1.61
N LEU A 128 2.16 -14.59 1.09
CA LEU A 128 1.94 -13.65 0.01
C LEU A 128 1.58 -14.34 -1.31
N VAL A 129 0.96 -13.60 -2.22
CA VAL A 129 0.79 -14.05 -3.61
C VAL A 129 2.14 -14.03 -4.30
N GLY A 130 2.60 -15.21 -4.74
CA GLY A 130 3.86 -15.36 -5.45
C GLY A 130 3.81 -14.87 -6.90
N ASN A 131 4.94 -14.40 -7.43
CA ASN A 131 5.01 -13.88 -8.79
C ASN A 131 5.11 -14.96 -9.88
N LYS A 132 5.35 -16.22 -9.50
CA LYS A 132 5.34 -17.38 -10.43
C LYS A 132 3.92 -17.88 -10.74
N GLY A 133 3.06 -16.97 -11.20
CA GLY A 133 1.68 -17.29 -11.60
C GLY A 133 0.61 -16.40 -10.99
N TRP A 134 0.94 -15.61 -9.95
CA TRP A 134 0.01 -14.68 -9.31
C TRP A 134 -1.22 -15.38 -8.71
N LEU A 135 -2.33 -14.67 -8.58
CA LEU A 135 -3.65 -15.23 -8.30
C LEU A 135 -4.64 -14.66 -9.31
N VAL A 136 -5.21 -15.49 -10.15
CA VAL A 136 -6.29 -15.14 -11.07
C VAL A 136 -7.63 -15.57 -10.47
N TYR A 137 -8.71 -14.84 -10.74
CA TYR A 137 -10.06 -15.20 -10.30
C TYR A 137 -10.41 -16.65 -10.64
N GLY A 138 -10.85 -17.40 -9.65
CA GLY A 138 -11.14 -18.83 -9.79
C GLY A 138 -9.93 -19.76 -9.88
N GLY A 139 -8.70 -19.20 -9.87
CA GLY A 139 -7.46 -19.95 -9.90
C GLY A 139 -6.87 -20.24 -8.53
N LYS A 140 -5.71 -20.87 -8.52
CA LYS A 140 -4.92 -21.10 -7.31
C LYS A 140 -3.90 -19.98 -7.12
N LYS A 141 -3.71 -19.56 -5.87
CA LYS A 141 -2.67 -18.63 -5.49
C LYS A 141 -1.29 -19.25 -5.74
N ALA A 142 -0.42 -18.53 -6.49
CA ALA A 142 0.98 -18.91 -6.58
C ALA A 142 1.66 -18.72 -5.20
N GLU A 143 2.44 -19.72 -4.80
CA GLU A 143 3.09 -19.75 -3.48
C GLU A 143 4.43 -19.00 -3.47
N PHE A 144 5.09 -18.92 -4.63
CA PHE A 144 6.43 -18.34 -4.83
C PHE A 144 6.51 -17.58 -6.17
N ASP A 145 7.50 -16.69 -6.41
CA ASP A 145 8.37 -16.11 -5.40
C ASP A 145 7.61 -15.00 -4.66
N GLN A 146 7.76 -14.93 -3.33
CA GLN A 146 7.17 -13.86 -2.52
C GLN A 146 8.15 -12.70 -2.39
N GLN A 147 7.68 -11.46 -2.52
CA GLN A 147 8.54 -10.28 -2.63
C GLN A 147 8.34 -9.27 -1.47
N PRO A 148 9.42 -8.63 -0.98
CA PRO A 148 9.38 -7.60 0.07
C PRO A 148 8.44 -6.43 -0.22
N VAL A 149 8.27 -6.05 -1.49
CA VAL A 149 7.38 -4.96 -1.90
C VAL A 149 5.93 -5.19 -1.47
N GLU A 150 5.46 -6.45 -1.46
CA GLU A 150 4.11 -6.79 -0.98
C GLU A 150 3.96 -6.48 0.50
N ILE A 151 4.97 -6.83 1.31
CA ILE A 151 4.97 -6.53 2.75
C ILE A 151 4.93 -5.04 2.99
N SER A 152 5.75 -4.26 2.29
CA SER A 152 5.76 -2.81 2.50
C SER A 152 4.41 -2.17 2.16
N CYS A 153 3.77 -2.60 1.07
CA CYS A 153 2.46 -2.10 0.69
C CYS A 153 1.37 -2.49 1.71
N LEU A 154 1.41 -3.71 2.24
CA LEU A 154 0.49 -4.15 3.30
C LEU A 154 0.69 -3.34 4.60
N VAL A 155 1.95 -3.17 5.04
CA VAL A 155 2.27 -2.38 6.24
C VAL A 155 1.78 -0.94 6.09
N GLU A 156 2.05 -0.28 4.96
CA GLU A 156 1.56 1.07 4.68
C GLU A 156 0.02 1.15 4.73
N ALA A 157 -0.66 0.21 4.06
CA ALA A 157 -2.11 0.18 4.01
C ALA A 157 -2.74 -0.06 5.39
N TYR A 158 -2.19 -0.98 6.18
CA TYR A 158 -2.68 -1.22 7.54
C TYR A 158 -2.41 -0.06 8.49
N CYS A 159 -1.24 0.58 8.39
CA CYS A 159 -0.94 1.78 9.18
C CYS A 159 -1.91 2.93 8.87
N GLU A 160 -2.25 3.13 7.59
CA GLU A 160 -3.22 4.14 7.18
C GLU A 160 -4.64 3.77 7.62
N ALA A 161 -5.07 2.52 7.44
CA ALA A 161 -6.36 2.03 7.90
C ALA A 161 -6.53 2.21 9.41
N MET A 162 -5.52 1.85 10.20
CA MET A 162 -5.51 2.09 11.64
C MET A 162 -5.65 3.59 11.98
N TYR A 163 -4.95 4.45 11.25
CA TYR A 163 -5.04 5.89 11.47
C TYR A 163 -6.45 6.44 11.21
N LEU A 164 -7.11 5.96 10.16
CA LEU A 164 -8.44 6.41 9.76
C LEU A 164 -9.56 5.84 10.64
N THR A 165 -9.48 4.56 10.95
CA THR A 165 -10.56 3.84 11.65
C THR A 165 -10.38 3.79 13.18
N GLN A 166 -9.17 4.05 13.67
CA GLN A 166 -8.77 3.86 15.07
C GLN A 166 -8.87 2.39 15.54
N ASP A 167 -9.00 1.43 14.62
CA ASP A 167 -9.03 0.00 14.94
C ASP A 167 -7.60 -0.55 15.09
N ASN A 168 -7.27 -0.99 16.31
CA ASN A 168 -5.97 -1.54 16.63
C ASN A 168 -5.67 -2.89 15.93
N ASN A 169 -6.67 -3.59 15.43
CA ASN A 169 -6.44 -4.83 14.68
C ASN A 169 -5.56 -4.58 13.45
N TYR A 170 -5.67 -3.41 12.81
CA TYR A 170 -4.79 -3.04 11.70
C TYR A 170 -3.33 -2.86 12.12
N HIS A 171 -3.06 -2.37 13.33
CA HIS A 171 -1.70 -2.33 13.85
C HIS A 171 -1.11 -3.73 14.02
N ASP A 172 -1.88 -4.66 14.54
CA ASP A 172 -1.43 -6.03 14.78
C ASP A 172 -1.19 -6.77 13.45
N LEU A 173 -2.02 -6.51 12.43
CA LEU A 173 -1.81 -6.97 11.06
C LEU A 173 -0.54 -6.37 10.44
N ALA A 174 -0.30 -5.07 10.60
CA ALA A 174 0.92 -4.42 10.12
C ALA A 174 2.19 -5.02 10.76
N MET A 175 2.17 -5.22 12.08
CA MET A 175 3.27 -5.86 12.81
C MET A 175 3.47 -7.31 12.37
N THR A 176 2.39 -8.05 12.14
CA THR A 176 2.47 -9.45 11.68
C THR A 176 3.03 -9.52 10.25
N ALA A 177 2.59 -8.62 9.35
CA ALA A 177 3.14 -8.51 8.01
C ALA A 177 4.64 -8.19 8.07
N PHE A 178 5.07 -7.24 8.88
CA PHE A 178 6.48 -6.88 9.03
C PHE A 178 7.35 -8.03 9.53
N ARG A 179 6.83 -8.90 10.41
CA ARG A 179 7.54 -10.08 10.91
C ARG A 179 7.86 -11.11 9.83
N TRP A 180 7.27 -10.99 8.63
CA TRP A 180 7.62 -11.80 7.47
C TRP A 180 9.12 -11.72 7.14
N PHE A 181 9.74 -10.53 7.27
CA PHE A 181 11.18 -10.35 7.09
C PHE A 181 12.02 -11.21 8.07
N PHE A 182 11.49 -11.51 9.22
CA PHE A 182 12.16 -12.22 10.31
C PHE A 182 11.71 -13.68 10.46
N GLY A 183 11.24 -14.29 9.38
CA GLY A 183 10.90 -15.70 9.33
C GLY A 183 9.44 -16.03 9.70
N LYS A 184 8.57 -15.04 9.97
CA LYS A 184 7.13 -15.29 10.09
C LYS A 184 6.48 -15.34 8.70
N ASN A 185 6.91 -16.34 7.91
CA ASN A 185 6.49 -16.58 6.54
C ASN A 185 6.31 -18.08 6.29
N ARG A 186 5.94 -18.46 5.08
CA ARG A 186 5.63 -19.85 4.68
C ARG A 186 6.73 -20.85 5.02
N LEU A 187 8.00 -20.50 4.89
CA LEU A 187 9.13 -21.41 5.12
C LEU A 187 9.76 -21.29 6.52
N GLY A 188 9.35 -20.31 7.31
CA GLY A 188 10.00 -20.04 8.60
C GLY A 188 11.43 -19.49 8.48
N VAL A 189 11.83 -18.99 7.30
CA VAL A 189 13.19 -18.55 6.98
C VAL A 189 13.24 -17.02 6.97
N PRO A 190 14.21 -16.38 7.68
CA PRO A 190 14.42 -14.94 7.58
C PRO A 190 14.74 -14.48 6.16
N VAL A 191 14.07 -13.42 5.73
CA VAL A 191 14.34 -12.67 4.49
C VAL A 191 15.05 -11.36 4.85
N TYR A 192 15.87 -11.43 5.87
CA TYR A 192 16.70 -10.36 6.40
C TYR A 192 18.02 -10.96 6.89
N ASN A 193 19.13 -10.44 6.38
CA ASN A 193 20.45 -10.85 6.85
C ASN A 193 20.75 -10.15 8.18
N MET A 194 20.60 -10.89 9.28
CA MET A 194 20.80 -10.37 10.65
C MET A 194 22.27 -10.11 10.98
N LYS A 195 23.21 -10.68 10.22
CA LYS A 195 24.64 -10.51 10.46
C LYS A 195 25.15 -9.19 9.91
N ASP A 196 24.71 -8.85 8.69
CA ASP A 196 25.22 -7.73 7.92
C ASP A 196 24.18 -6.59 7.78
N ASP A 197 22.99 -6.77 8.38
CA ASP A 197 21.94 -5.77 8.60
C ASP A 197 21.29 -5.22 7.32
N TYR A 198 20.84 -6.14 6.41
CA TYR A 198 20.11 -5.77 5.20
C TYR A 198 19.01 -6.76 4.82
N PRO A 199 17.92 -6.32 4.15
CA PRO A 199 16.88 -7.21 3.64
C PRO A 199 17.34 -7.93 2.38
N LEU A 200 16.78 -9.13 2.17
CA LEU A 200 16.99 -9.97 0.99
C LEU A 200 15.81 -9.78 -0.01
N ASP A 201 16.02 -10.19 -1.28
CA ASP A 201 15.09 -9.88 -2.38
C ASP A 201 13.81 -10.72 -2.43
N GLY A 202 13.67 -11.68 -1.56
CA GLY A 202 12.41 -12.42 -1.46
C GLY A 202 12.53 -13.82 -0.92
N LEU A 203 11.40 -14.53 -0.97
CA LEU A 203 11.28 -15.92 -0.54
C LEU A 203 10.96 -16.80 -1.75
N THR A 204 11.89 -17.66 -2.11
CA THR A 204 11.74 -18.68 -3.15
C THR A 204 11.32 -20.01 -2.54
N GLU A 205 10.96 -21.01 -3.34
CA GLU A 205 10.68 -22.36 -2.88
C GLU A 205 11.88 -23.04 -2.17
N ASN A 206 13.08 -22.60 -2.46
CA ASN A 206 14.34 -23.13 -1.91
C ASN A 206 14.87 -22.34 -0.71
N GLY A 207 14.18 -21.31 -0.27
CA GLY A 207 14.60 -20.43 0.83
C GLY A 207 14.64 -18.95 0.44
N ALA A 208 15.37 -18.15 1.22
CA ALA A 208 15.53 -16.74 0.90
C ALA A 208 16.40 -16.54 -0.35
N ASN A 209 16.03 -15.59 -1.19
CA ASN A 209 16.86 -15.11 -2.29
C ASN A 209 17.98 -14.23 -1.70
N GLU A 210 19.24 -14.64 -1.83
CA GLU A 210 20.37 -13.98 -1.19
C GLU A 210 20.75 -12.61 -1.80
N ASN A 211 20.15 -12.22 -2.93
CA ASN A 211 20.32 -10.87 -3.45
C ASN A 211 19.71 -9.83 -2.51
N SER A 212 20.21 -8.59 -2.58
CA SER A 212 19.70 -7.44 -1.85
C SER A 212 19.65 -6.22 -2.77
N GLY A 213 18.51 -6.04 -3.43
CA GLY A 213 18.29 -4.93 -4.35
C GLY A 213 17.71 -3.69 -3.68
N ALA A 214 17.76 -2.57 -4.38
CA ALA A 214 17.23 -1.30 -3.89
C ALA A 214 15.74 -1.37 -3.54
N GLU A 215 14.95 -2.14 -4.28
CA GLU A 215 13.51 -2.32 -4.00
C GLU A 215 13.29 -2.93 -2.62
N SER A 216 14.03 -3.98 -2.29
CA SER A 216 13.93 -4.68 -1.00
C SER A 216 14.37 -3.79 0.16
N VAL A 217 15.46 -3.03 -0.02
CA VAL A 217 15.94 -2.05 0.96
C VAL A 217 14.89 -0.96 1.20
N LEU A 218 14.31 -0.41 0.14
CA LEU A 218 13.26 0.60 0.24
C LEU A 218 11.98 0.03 0.88
N ALA A 219 11.59 -1.20 0.54
CA ALA A 219 10.42 -1.86 1.12
C ALA A 219 10.59 -2.03 2.64
N PHE A 220 11.74 -2.49 3.09
CA PHE A 220 12.05 -2.62 4.51
C PHE A 220 12.04 -1.26 5.22
N ALA A 221 12.78 -0.28 4.69
CA ALA A 221 12.89 1.06 5.27
C ALA A 221 11.52 1.76 5.39
N ARG A 222 10.67 1.65 4.37
CA ARG A 222 9.29 2.18 4.39
C ARG A 222 8.45 1.51 5.46
N SER A 223 8.51 0.19 5.58
CA SER A 223 7.80 -0.56 6.62
C SER A 223 8.19 -0.09 8.02
N VAL A 224 9.50 0.03 8.29
CA VAL A 224 10.03 0.54 9.57
C VAL A 224 9.54 1.97 9.84
N THR A 225 9.57 2.83 8.83
CA THR A 225 9.15 4.24 8.97
C THR A 225 7.67 4.33 9.32
N CYS A 226 6.79 3.61 8.61
CA CYS A 226 5.35 3.60 8.88
C CYS A 226 5.04 3.12 10.30
N LEU A 227 5.65 2.01 10.73
CA LEU A 227 5.45 1.47 12.08
C LEU A 227 5.94 2.42 13.18
N LYS A 228 7.08 3.10 12.97
CA LYS A 228 7.59 4.13 13.91
C LYS A 228 6.64 5.32 14.01
N GLU A 229 6.08 5.78 12.89
CA GLU A 229 5.12 6.90 12.89
C GLU A 229 3.83 6.56 13.65
N VAL A 230 3.29 5.38 13.44
CA VAL A 230 2.11 4.88 14.17
C VAL A 230 2.39 4.83 15.67
N SER A 231 3.54 4.28 16.06
CA SER A 231 3.95 4.19 17.47
C SER A 231 4.10 5.58 18.12
N LYS A 232 4.69 6.55 17.42
CA LYS A 232 4.81 7.94 17.90
C LYS A 232 3.44 8.59 18.10
N ARG A 233 2.53 8.42 17.15
CA ARG A 233 1.16 8.98 17.23
C ARG A 233 0.36 8.36 18.37
N LYS A 234 0.46 7.05 18.59
CA LYS A 234 -0.14 6.38 19.77
C LYS A 234 0.40 6.96 21.09
N ALA A 235 1.71 7.12 21.20
CA ALA A 235 2.34 7.67 22.41
C ALA A 235 1.94 9.13 22.68
N LEU A 236 1.78 9.95 21.64
CA LEU A 236 1.30 11.33 21.77
C LEU A 236 -0.15 11.39 22.26
N ARG A 237 -1.05 10.55 21.71
CA ARG A 237 -2.45 10.49 22.13
C ARG A 237 -2.61 10.03 23.58
N SER A 238 -1.83 9.05 24.03
CA SER A 238 -1.85 8.60 25.42
C SER A 238 -1.39 9.68 26.42
N ARG A 239 -0.47 10.57 25.98
CA ARG A 239 0.02 11.69 26.82
C ARG A 239 -0.93 12.89 26.86
N THR A 240 -1.70 13.13 25.79
CA THR A 240 -2.59 14.29 25.68
C THR A 240 -4.01 14.04 26.19
N GLY A 241 -4.32 12.84 26.66
CA GLY A 241 -5.66 12.49 27.16
C GLY A 241 -6.78 12.49 26.11
N LEU A 242 -6.45 12.65 24.82
CA LEU A 242 -7.37 12.63 23.69
C LEU A 242 -7.76 11.19 23.26
N ALA A 243 -7.86 10.28 24.24
CA ALA A 243 -8.48 8.99 24.07
C ALA A 243 -9.97 9.15 24.39
N LYS A 244 -10.80 9.13 23.32
CA LYS A 244 -12.28 9.22 23.33
C LYS A 244 -12.84 10.65 23.26
N ALA A 245 -13.03 11.13 22.08
CA ALA A 245 -14.20 11.87 21.66
C ALA A 245 -14.66 11.29 20.33
#